data_2df9d1f646587d616688bfe991d64bd9
#
_entry.id   2df9d1f646587d616688bfe991d64bd9
#
_cell.length_a   1.000
_cell.length_b   1.000
_cell.length_c   1.000
_cell.angle_alpha   90.00
_cell.angle_beta   90.00
_cell.angle_gamma   90.00
#
_symmetry.space_group_name_H-M   'P 1'
#
loop_
_entity.id
_entity.type
_entity.pdbx_description
1 polymer ?
#
loop_
_entity_poly.entity_id
_entity_poly.type
_entity_poly.pdbx_seq_one_letter_code
_entity_poly.pdbx_strand_id
1 'polypeptide(L)'
;MDNNDILIRLRYALEIKNKEMAEIFKLGGVDVTVPEVIKVLTKSDEYDAESDEQIKCNNSMLDSFLNGFIIYKRGKQEPKRGQSDTPDQSIRKNENVNNLLLKKVKIALALTTEDMLVIFENAGITVTKGELGALLRKEGHKNYKECGDKYARNFLKGLAIKYRG
;
A
#
# COMPACT_ATOMS: atom_id res chain seq x y z
N MET A 1 -12.19 -2.50 5.82
CA MET A 1 -10.86 -3.14 5.66
C MET A 1 -9.85 -2.30 6.43
N ASP A 2 -9.15 -2.92 7.36
CA ASP A 2 -8.15 -2.19 8.13
C ASP A 2 -6.75 -2.27 7.49
N ASN A 3 -5.78 -1.57 8.10
CA ASN A 3 -4.44 -1.52 7.53
C ASN A 3 -3.74 -2.88 7.55
N ASN A 4 -4.03 -3.71 8.56
CA ASN A 4 -3.50 -5.06 8.61
C ASN A 4 -3.99 -5.88 7.42
N ASP A 5 -5.28 -5.76 7.09
CA ASP A 5 -5.87 -6.44 5.92
C ASP A 5 -5.20 -5.98 4.62
N ILE A 6 -4.91 -4.69 4.49
CA ILE A 6 -4.21 -4.15 3.32
C ILE A 6 -2.86 -4.84 3.15
N LEU A 7 -2.09 -4.93 4.24
CA LEU A 7 -0.77 -5.58 4.20
C LEU A 7 -0.86 -7.06 3.87
N ILE A 8 -1.83 -7.77 4.48
CA ILE A 8 -2.06 -9.19 4.21
C ILE A 8 -2.36 -9.43 2.73
N ARG A 9 -3.26 -8.63 2.17
CA ARG A 9 -3.65 -8.75 0.77
C ARG A 9 -2.53 -8.36 -0.18
N LEU A 10 -1.77 -7.32 0.15
CA LEU A 10 -0.63 -6.87 -0.66
C LEU A 10 0.47 -7.91 -0.67
N ARG A 11 0.79 -8.46 0.50
CA ARG A 11 1.77 -9.53 0.63
C ARG A 11 1.37 -10.74 -0.24
N TYR A 12 0.12 -11.15 -0.15
CA TYR A 12 -0.40 -12.26 -0.94
C TYR A 12 -0.32 -11.97 -2.43
N ALA A 13 -0.79 -10.81 -2.85
CA ALA A 13 -0.85 -10.44 -4.27
C ALA A 13 0.52 -10.42 -4.93
N LEU A 14 1.53 -9.95 -4.21
CA LEU A 14 2.88 -9.77 -4.75
C LEU A 14 3.86 -10.86 -4.30
N GLU A 15 3.37 -11.87 -3.60
CA GLU A 15 4.18 -13.00 -3.12
C GLU A 15 5.39 -12.56 -2.32
N ILE A 16 5.20 -11.60 -1.43
CA ILE A 16 6.28 -11.08 -0.59
C ILE A 16 6.48 -12.00 0.61
N LYS A 17 7.72 -12.40 0.86
CA LYS A 17 8.04 -13.23 2.01
C LYS A 17 8.09 -12.41 3.29
N ASN A 18 7.86 -13.05 4.44
CA ASN A 18 7.87 -12.34 5.73
C ASN A 18 9.18 -11.62 5.97
N LYS A 19 10.30 -12.22 5.60
CA LYS A 19 11.62 -11.59 5.71
C LYS A 19 11.71 -10.32 4.86
N GLU A 20 11.15 -10.38 3.66
CA GLU A 20 11.11 -9.23 2.75
C GLU A 20 10.19 -8.14 3.30
N MET A 21 9.08 -8.51 3.92
CA MET A 21 8.18 -7.56 4.57
C MET A 21 8.94 -6.76 5.65
N ALA A 22 9.72 -7.46 6.49
CA ALA A 22 10.52 -6.79 7.52
C ALA A 22 11.54 -5.84 6.91
N GLU A 23 12.18 -6.25 5.82
CA GLU A 23 13.14 -5.41 5.11
C GLU A 23 12.49 -4.15 4.53
N ILE A 24 11.29 -4.31 3.95
CA ILE A 24 10.53 -3.18 3.39
C ILE A 24 10.17 -2.18 4.50
N PHE A 25 9.69 -2.66 5.65
CA PHE A 25 9.41 -1.79 6.79
C PHE A 25 10.65 -1.01 7.20
N LYS A 26 11.78 -1.69 7.28
CA LYS A 26 13.05 -1.07 7.67
C LYS A 26 13.46 0.02 6.69
N LEU A 27 13.32 -0.22 5.40
CA LEU A 27 13.61 0.78 4.37
C LEU A 27 12.72 2.01 4.52
N GLY A 28 11.51 1.82 5.01
CA GLY A 28 10.58 2.92 5.29
C GLY A 28 10.78 3.58 6.65
N GLY A 29 11.75 3.13 7.43
CA GLY A 29 12.08 3.72 8.72
C GLY A 29 11.43 3.05 9.93
N VAL A 30 10.81 1.88 9.74
CA VAL A 30 10.19 1.13 10.83
C VAL A 30 11.00 -0.14 11.07
N ASP A 31 11.56 -0.27 12.26
CA ASP A 31 12.37 -1.43 12.63
C ASP A 31 11.45 -2.51 13.23
N VAL A 32 11.21 -3.57 12.47
CA VAL A 32 10.39 -4.70 12.91
C VAL A 32 11.14 -6.01 12.68
N THR A 33 10.93 -6.96 13.57
CA THR A 33 11.48 -8.31 13.42
C THR A 33 10.50 -9.18 12.61
N VAL A 34 10.98 -10.33 12.12
CA VAL A 34 10.10 -11.27 11.40
C VAL A 34 8.95 -11.75 12.29
N PRO A 35 9.15 -12.13 13.56
CA PRO A 35 8.02 -12.46 14.44
C PRO A 35 7.00 -11.33 14.57
N GLU A 36 7.46 -10.08 14.63
CA GLU A 36 6.56 -8.92 14.69
C GLU A 36 5.77 -8.77 13.39
N VAL A 37 6.40 -9.02 12.24
CA VAL A 37 5.72 -9.02 10.94
C VAL A 37 4.58 -10.03 10.93
N ILE A 38 4.83 -11.24 11.45
CA ILE A 38 3.81 -12.28 11.51
C ILE A 38 2.62 -11.79 12.34
N LYS A 39 2.86 -11.10 13.45
CA LYS A 39 1.78 -10.53 14.28
C LYS A 39 1.00 -9.45 13.54
N VAL A 40 1.67 -8.63 12.75
CA VAL A 40 1.02 -7.61 11.91
C VAL A 40 0.14 -8.26 10.85
N LEU A 41 0.56 -9.41 10.32
CA LEU A 41 -0.15 -10.11 9.25
C LEU A 41 -1.22 -11.07 9.75
N THR A 42 -1.45 -11.14 11.06
CA THR A 42 -2.51 -11.97 11.62
C THR A 42 -3.85 -11.26 11.49
N LYS A 43 -4.84 -11.94 10.92
CA LYS A 43 -6.17 -11.38 10.78
C LYS A 43 -6.85 -11.26 12.13
N SER A 44 -7.69 -10.24 12.30
CA SER A 44 -8.39 -9.99 13.56
C SER A 44 -9.29 -11.15 13.98
N ASP A 45 -9.90 -11.83 13.01
CA ASP A 45 -10.78 -12.98 13.29
C ASP A 45 -10.02 -14.26 13.62
N GLU A 46 -8.73 -14.31 13.33
CA GLU A 46 -7.84 -15.41 13.67
C GLU A 46 -7.09 -15.14 14.97
N TYR A 47 -7.29 -13.96 15.54
CA TYR A 47 -6.58 -13.53 16.73
C TYR A 47 -7.11 -14.24 17.96
N ASP A 48 -6.21 -14.88 18.71
CA ASP A 48 -6.51 -15.49 19.99
C ASP A 48 -6.07 -14.53 21.11
N ALA A 49 -7.04 -13.93 21.77
CA ALA A 49 -6.78 -12.92 22.80
C ALA A 49 -5.96 -13.45 23.99
N GLU A 50 -5.93 -14.76 24.19
CA GLU A 50 -5.19 -15.36 25.30
C GLU A 50 -3.73 -15.65 24.97
N SER A 51 -3.42 -15.94 23.71
CA SER A 51 -2.10 -16.43 23.33
C SER A 51 -1.29 -15.48 22.47
N ASP A 52 -1.92 -14.67 21.64
CA ASP A 52 -1.22 -13.84 20.68
C ASP A 52 -1.64 -12.39 20.77
N GLU A 53 -0.65 -11.51 20.67
CA GLU A 53 -0.91 -10.08 20.56
C GLU A 53 -0.78 -9.68 19.10
N GLN A 54 -1.89 -9.28 18.51
CA GLN A 54 -1.85 -8.70 17.17
C GLN A 54 -1.21 -7.31 17.25
N ILE A 55 -0.25 -7.06 16.37
CA ILE A 55 0.30 -5.72 16.23
C ILE A 55 -0.57 -4.97 15.22
N LYS A 56 -1.20 -3.92 15.69
CA LYS A 56 -2.03 -3.09 14.83
C LYS A 56 -1.16 -2.18 13.97
N CYS A 57 -1.41 -2.23 12.66
CA CYS A 57 -0.74 -1.33 11.72
C CYS A 57 -1.50 -0.02 11.66
N ASN A 58 -0.96 1.03 12.27
CA ASN A 58 -1.57 2.35 12.17
C ASN A 58 -1.24 2.98 10.82
N ASN A 59 -1.83 4.13 10.54
CA ASN A 59 -1.66 4.79 9.25
C ASN A 59 -0.19 5.17 8.98
N SER A 60 0.51 5.58 10.02
CA SER A 60 1.92 5.95 9.90
C SER A 60 2.78 4.75 9.51
N MET A 61 2.54 3.59 10.12
CA MET A 61 3.24 2.35 9.78
C MET A 61 2.96 1.93 8.35
N LEU A 62 1.71 2.00 7.92
CA LEU A 62 1.36 1.63 6.55
C LEU A 62 2.02 2.56 5.55
N ASP A 63 2.01 3.87 5.81
CA ASP A 63 2.66 4.83 4.93
C ASP A 63 4.17 4.55 4.86
N SER A 64 4.79 4.26 6.00
CA SER A 64 6.21 3.91 6.04
C SER A 64 6.50 2.63 5.25
N PHE A 65 5.62 1.63 5.36
CA PHE A 65 5.75 0.42 4.57
C PHE A 65 5.68 0.73 3.07
N LEU A 66 4.71 1.53 2.65
CA LEU A 66 4.56 1.88 1.24
C LEU A 66 5.76 2.67 0.73
N ASN A 67 6.29 3.57 1.52
CA ASN A 67 7.51 4.30 1.17
C ASN A 67 8.71 3.35 1.05
N GLY A 68 8.84 2.42 1.99
CA GLY A 68 9.88 1.39 1.96
C GLY A 68 9.72 0.49 0.75
N PHE A 69 8.49 0.18 0.37
CA PHE A 69 8.20 -0.64 -0.80
C PHE A 69 8.67 0.04 -2.10
N ILE A 70 8.47 1.35 -2.20
CA ILE A 70 8.99 2.13 -3.33
C ILE A 70 10.52 2.00 -3.40
N ILE A 71 11.20 2.17 -2.28
CA ILE A 71 12.65 2.04 -2.21
C ILE A 71 13.08 0.63 -2.58
N TYR A 72 12.37 -0.38 -2.06
CA TYR A 72 12.68 -1.79 -2.30
C TYR A 72 12.58 -2.15 -3.78
N LYS A 73 11.57 -1.64 -4.47
CA LYS A 73 11.33 -1.95 -5.88
C LYS A 73 12.12 -1.07 -6.84
N ARG A 74 12.31 0.19 -6.51
CA ARG A 74 12.96 1.15 -7.42
C ARG A 74 14.37 1.53 -7.01
N GLY A 75 14.79 1.11 -5.82
CA GLY A 75 16.06 1.51 -5.24
C GLY A 75 15.98 2.91 -4.64
N LYS A 76 16.96 3.21 -3.80
CA LYS A 76 17.05 4.54 -3.18
C LYS A 76 17.42 5.54 -4.24
N GLN A 77 16.56 6.50 -4.46
CA GLN A 77 16.82 7.54 -5.47
C GLN A 77 17.52 8.72 -4.81
N GLU A 78 18.47 9.30 -5.53
CA GLU A 78 19.10 10.52 -5.06
C GLU A 78 18.08 11.66 -5.10
N PRO A 79 18.06 12.50 -4.05
CA PRO A 79 17.12 13.60 -4.05
C PRO A 79 17.41 14.55 -5.19
N LYS A 80 16.36 14.99 -5.84
CA LYS A 80 16.49 16.03 -6.84
C LYS A 80 16.86 17.32 -6.11
N ARG A 81 17.54 18.20 -6.82
CA ARG A 81 17.96 19.48 -6.27
C ARG A 81 16.77 20.20 -5.65
N GLY A 82 16.89 20.53 -4.38
CA GLY A 82 15.85 21.21 -3.63
C GLY A 82 14.81 20.30 -2.98
N GLN A 83 14.97 18.98 -3.10
CA GLN A 83 14.07 18.02 -2.46
C GLN A 83 14.75 17.34 -1.29
N SER A 84 13.94 16.99 -0.30
CA SER A 84 14.39 16.27 0.88
C SER A 84 14.51 14.78 0.60
N ASP A 85 15.45 14.11 1.29
CA ASP A 85 15.57 12.66 1.31
C ASP A 85 14.44 12.00 2.09
N THR A 86 13.73 12.77 2.90
CA THR A 86 12.67 12.22 3.74
C THR A 86 11.49 11.78 2.88
N PRO A 87 10.91 10.60 3.18
CA PRO A 87 9.69 10.18 2.51
C PRO A 87 8.57 11.20 2.69
N ASP A 88 7.71 11.27 1.70
CA ASP A 88 6.54 12.12 1.79
C ASP A 88 5.66 11.66 2.94
N GLN A 89 5.33 12.56 3.83
CA GLN A 89 4.51 12.27 5.01
C GLN A 89 3.09 12.81 4.84
N SER A 90 2.50 12.57 3.70
CA SER A 90 1.15 13.00 3.34
C SER A 90 0.11 12.65 4.38
N ILE A 91 0.32 11.54 5.09
CA ILE A 91 -0.61 11.04 6.09
C ILE A 91 -0.87 12.03 7.24
N ARG A 92 0.03 12.98 7.45
CA ARG A 92 -0.13 14.01 8.48
C ARG A 92 -1.34 14.88 8.27
N LYS A 93 -1.86 14.92 7.05
CA LYS A 93 -2.97 15.80 6.67
C LYS A 93 -4.26 15.03 6.51
N ASN A 94 -4.40 13.90 7.18
CA ASN A 94 -5.58 13.06 7.10
C ASN A 94 -5.86 12.55 5.69
N GLU A 95 -4.82 12.43 4.88
CA GLU A 95 -4.98 11.86 3.54
C GLU A 95 -5.48 10.42 3.65
N ASN A 96 -6.42 10.07 2.80
CA ASN A 96 -7.04 8.75 2.82
C ASN A 96 -6.00 7.66 2.51
N VAL A 97 -5.93 6.64 3.37
CA VAL A 97 -4.97 5.55 3.26
C VAL A 97 -5.13 4.78 1.95
N ASN A 98 -6.38 4.57 1.51
CA ASN A 98 -6.64 3.86 0.27
C ASN A 98 -6.11 4.62 -0.95
N ASN A 99 -6.19 5.93 -0.94
CA ASN A 99 -5.61 6.76 -2.01
C ASN A 99 -4.09 6.65 -2.01
N LEU A 100 -3.48 6.64 -0.83
CA LEU A 100 -2.02 6.45 -0.71
C LEU A 100 -1.60 5.07 -1.22
N LEU A 101 -2.38 4.05 -0.91
CA LEU A 101 -2.11 2.70 -1.39
C LEU A 101 -2.03 2.67 -2.93
N LEU A 102 -3.02 3.21 -3.61
CA LEU A 102 -3.03 3.25 -5.06
C LEU A 102 -1.82 4.01 -5.63
N LYS A 103 -1.57 5.21 -5.09
CA LYS A 103 -0.48 6.06 -5.55
C LYS A 103 0.87 5.39 -5.39
N LYS A 104 1.15 4.89 -4.20
CA LYS A 104 2.48 4.39 -3.85
C LYS A 104 2.76 3.03 -4.48
N VAL A 105 1.76 2.17 -4.59
CA VAL A 105 1.92 0.91 -5.32
C VAL A 105 2.15 1.17 -6.81
N LYS A 106 1.42 2.13 -7.37
CA LYS A 106 1.64 2.54 -8.77
C LYS A 106 3.09 2.96 -9.00
N ILE A 107 3.63 3.77 -8.10
CA ILE A 107 5.03 4.23 -8.19
C ILE A 107 6.00 3.06 -8.03
N ALA A 108 5.81 2.25 -6.99
CA ALA A 108 6.72 1.15 -6.68
C ALA A 108 6.83 0.13 -7.80
N LEU A 109 5.71 -0.19 -8.43
CA LEU A 109 5.65 -1.18 -9.50
C LEU A 109 5.77 -0.56 -10.90
N ALA A 110 5.96 0.76 -10.97
CA ALA A 110 6.06 1.49 -12.23
C ALA A 110 4.89 1.24 -13.16
N LEU A 111 3.68 1.24 -12.59
CA LEU A 111 2.45 0.99 -13.34
C LEU A 111 2.03 2.23 -14.13
N THR A 112 1.58 1.99 -15.37
CA THR A 112 0.99 3.06 -16.17
C THR A 112 -0.49 3.21 -15.81
N THR A 113 -1.12 4.25 -16.33
CA THR A 113 -2.57 4.43 -16.20
C THR A 113 -3.31 3.22 -16.76
N GLU A 114 -2.90 2.75 -17.93
CA GLU A 114 -3.51 1.57 -18.57
C GLU A 114 -3.36 0.32 -17.72
N ASP A 115 -2.17 0.14 -17.11
CA ASP A 115 -1.94 -0.99 -16.21
C ASP A 115 -2.90 -0.96 -15.02
N MET A 116 -3.11 0.23 -14.45
CA MET A 116 -4.03 0.41 -13.33
C MET A 116 -5.46 0.05 -13.73
N LEU A 117 -5.88 0.49 -14.91
CA LEU A 117 -7.23 0.20 -15.41
C LEU A 117 -7.44 -1.31 -15.63
N VAL A 118 -6.42 -1.99 -16.15
CA VAL A 118 -6.47 -3.45 -16.35
C VAL A 118 -6.54 -4.18 -15.00
N ILE A 119 -5.82 -3.69 -13.99
CA ILE A 119 -5.87 -4.28 -12.66
C ILE A 119 -7.30 -4.24 -12.11
N PHE A 120 -7.99 -3.10 -12.22
CA PHE A 120 -9.38 -3.00 -11.79
C PHE A 120 -10.29 -3.92 -12.62
N GLU A 121 -10.08 -3.96 -13.91
CA GLU A 121 -10.84 -4.83 -14.82
C GLU A 121 -10.69 -6.31 -14.45
N ASN A 122 -9.48 -6.74 -14.11
CA ASN A 122 -9.22 -8.10 -13.64
C ASN A 122 -10.06 -8.46 -12.42
N ALA A 123 -10.36 -7.47 -11.59
CA ALA A 123 -11.18 -7.65 -10.40
C ALA A 123 -12.67 -7.54 -10.69
N GLY A 124 -13.04 -7.28 -11.94
CA GLY A 124 -14.45 -7.21 -12.36
C GLY A 124 -15.08 -5.84 -12.25
N ILE A 125 -14.30 -4.78 -12.10
CA ILE A 125 -14.85 -3.43 -12.08
C ILE A 125 -14.24 -2.57 -13.19
N THR A 126 -15.06 -1.71 -13.75
CA THR A 126 -14.62 -0.76 -14.78
C THR A 126 -14.40 0.60 -14.14
N VAL A 127 -13.20 1.12 -14.31
CA VAL A 127 -12.84 2.46 -13.84
C VAL A 127 -12.40 3.27 -15.04
N THR A 128 -12.95 4.48 -15.19
CA THR A 128 -12.54 5.36 -16.30
C THR A 128 -11.22 6.05 -15.97
N LYS A 129 -10.55 6.56 -17.00
CA LYS A 129 -9.31 7.33 -16.81
C LYS A 129 -9.55 8.55 -15.92
N GLY A 130 -10.70 9.21 -16.08
CA GLY A 130 -11.06 10.36 -15.26
C GLY A 130 -11.26 10.00 -13.80
N GLU A 131 -11.94 8.89 -13.54
CA GLU A 131 -12.13 8.40 -12.17
C GLU A 131 -10.80 8.02 -11.53
N LEU A 132 -9.95 7.30 -12.26
CA LEU A 132 -8.64 6.93 -11.77
C LEU A 132 -7.80 8.17 -11.47
N GLY A 133 -7.82 9.13 -12.38
CA GLY A 133 -7.12 10.40 -12.17
C GLY A 133 -7.57 11.10 -10.89
N ALA A 134 -8.87 11.10 -10.62
CA ALA A 134 -9.41 11.70 -9.40
C ALA A 134 -8.93 10.98 -8.15
N LEU A 135 -8.85 9.64 -8.20
CA LEU A 135 -8.34 8.83 -7.08
C LEU A 135 -6.85 9.05 -6.82
N LEU A 136 -6.10 9.40 -7.85
CA LEU A 136 -4.65 9.60 -7.75
C LEU A 136 -4.26 11.05 -7.48
N ARG A 137 -5.20 11.97 -7.44
CA ARG A 137 -4.88 13.37 -7.17
C ARG A 137 -4.54 13.60 -5.71
N LYS A 138 -3.84 14.68 -5.47
CA LYS A 138 -3.46 15.09 -4.12
C LYS A 138 -4.71 15.57 -3.37
N GLU A 139 -4.80 15.24 -2.10
CA GLU A 139 -5.86 15.74 -1.23
C GLU A 139 -5.86 17.28 -1.26
N GLY A 140 -7.05 17.84 -1.29
CA GLY A 140 -7.22 19.28 -1.44
C GLY A 140 -7.34 19.74 -2.88
N HIS A 141 -7.02 18.87 -3.85
CA HIS A 141 -7.22 19.20 -5.25
C HIS A 141 -8.73 19.22 -5.57
N LYS A 142 -9.15 20.18 -6.35
CA LYS A 142 -10.55 20.38 -6.74
C LYS A 142 -11.22 19.11 -7.30
N ASN A 143 -10.48 18.28 -8.02
CA ASN A 143 -11.01 17.05 -8.62
C ASN A 143 -10.61 15.78 -7.87
N TYR A 144 -10.11 15.93 -6.65
CA TYR A 144 -9.75 14.80 -5.81
C TYR A 144 -11.00 13.98 -5.45
N LYS A 145 -10.86 12.65 -5.49
CA LYS A 145 -11.92 11.75 -5.06
C LYS A 145 -11.34 10.79 -4.04
N GLU A 146 -12.03 10.64 -2.92
CA GLU A 146 -11.63 9.70 -1.89
C GLU A 146 -11.86 8.27 -2.36
N CYS A 147 -10.84 7.42 -2.18
CA CYS A 147 -10.90 6.01 -2.56
C CYS A 147 -11.59 5.21 -1.46
N GLY A 148 -12.75 4.67 -1.75
CA GLY A 148 -13.46 3.81 -0.81
C GLY A 148 -12.84 2.42 -0.74
N ASP A 149 -13.25 1.65 0.28
CA ASP A 149 -12.75 0.29 0.49
C ASP A 149 -13.04 -0.63 -0.68
N LYS A 150 -14.14 -0.41 -1.37
CA LYS A 150 -14.49 -1.21 -2.54
C LYS A 150 -13.40 -1.13 -3.60
N TYR A 151 -12.95 0.08 -3.91
CA TYR A 151 -11.88 0.28 -4.89
C TYR A 151 -10.56 -0.32 -4.41
N ALA A 152 -10.22 -0.10 -3.14
CA ALA A 152 -8.98 -0.63 -2.59
C ALA A 152 -8.95 -2.16 -2.60
N ARG A 153 -10.03 -2.81 -2.19
CA ARG A 153 -10.14 -4.27 -2.21
C ARG A 153 -10.03 -4.82 -3.63
N ASN A 154 -10.72 -4.20 -4.57
CA ASN A 154 -10.68 -4.65 -5.96
C ASN A 154 -9.32 -4.41 -6.58
N PHE A 155 -8.66 -3.31 -6.22
CA PHE A 155 -7.30 -3.06 -6.67
C PHE A 155 -6.36 -4.19 -6.21
N LEU A 156 -6.43 -4.56 -4.92
CA LEU A 156 -5.60 -5.63 -4.38
C LEU A 156 -5.93 -6.99 -4.99
N LYS A 157 -7.22 -7.25 -5.24
CA LYS A 157 -7.64 -8.46 -5.94
C LYS A 157 -7.10 -8.51 -7.36
N GLY A 158 -7.18 -7.40 -8.07
CA GLY A 158 -6.66 -7.30 -9.44
C GLY A 158 -5.14 -7.47 -9.48
N LEU A 159 -4.43 -6.94 -8.48
CA LEU A 159 -3.00 -7.16 -8.36
C LEU A 159 -2.68 -8.64 -8.21
N ALA A 160 -3.43 -9.35 -7.37
CA ALA A 160 -3.23 -10.78 -7.16
C ALA A 160 -3.41 -11.54 -8.48
N ILE A 161 -4.43 -11.20 -9.24
CA ILE A 161 -4.69 -11.83 -10.54
C ILE A 161 -3.55 -11.55 -11.51
N LYS A 162 -3.04 -10.32 -11.53
CA LYS A 162 -1.95 -9.92 -12.43
C LYS A 162 -0.63 -10.60 -12.09
N TYR A 163 -0.28 -10.67 -10.80
CA TYR A 163 1.04 -11.11 -10.37
C TYR A 163 1.11 -12.58 -9.91
N ARG A 164 0.00 -13.15 -9.51
CA ARG A 164 -0.03 -14.57 -9.14
C ARG A 164 -0.67 -15.45 -10.22
N GLY A 165 -1.30 -14.83 -11.17
CA GLY A 165 -1.94 -15.54 -12.24
C GLY A 165 -3.33 -15.96 -11.92
#